data_84696cc5592666b2e80c35c2e36ed124
#
_entry.id   84696cc5592666b2e80c35c2e36ed124
#
_cell.length_a   1.000
_cell.length_b   1.000
_cell.length_c   1.000
_cell.angle_alpha   90.00
_cell.angle_beta   90.00
_cell.angle_gamma   90.00
#
_symmetry.space_group_name_H-M   'P 1'
#
loop_
_entity.id
_entity.type
_entity.pdbx_description
1 polymer ?
#
loop_
_entity_poly.entity_id
_entity_poly.type
_entity_poly.pdbx_seq_one_letter_code
_entity_poly.pdbx_strand_id
1 'polypeptide(L)'
;MQTVAQGWVVYEITNSKLLLGLLGFVGSLPTTLFSLFGGVVADRIEKRRLVITTQALFAINAFVLAVLILTGRVQFWHIALIAALNGFVNAVDAPARQAMVMDLVGAQFVTVGVAMNSAAFNTARILGPALAGKLIEVVNAGWCFLINAVSYLGIIIALLRIPATPIRGSEDRLSMWSELKEGLVYVYRDGLLRTLVLLDCVLSIFAMSYSTLMPVFARDVLQVGKQGLGNLFSATGFGALMGALTLAKVAGSVPRGKVVITAATGLCTGLTLFALSRSYLLSLACLMLVGGSAVSTLGSINALLQSLSPEHLRGRTMSLHVFALMGLAPFGNLLMGWIASQWTATTALVTGAVVCALAVGFTAARRDVRQLPAV
;
A
#
# COMPACT_ATOMS: atom_id res chain seq x y z
N MET A 1 -1.96 3.42 -12.15
CA MET A 1 -1.61 3.04 -13.53
C MET A 1 -0.24 2.34 -13.57
N GLN A 2 0.83 2.96 -13.13
CA GLN A 2 2.20 2.43 -13.23
C GLN A 2 2.37 1.03 -12.63
N THR A 3 1.89 0.78 -11.43
CA THR A 3 1.98 -0.52 -10.73
C THR A 3 1.36 -1.67 -11.54
N VAL A 4 0.20 -1.42 -12.15
CA VAL A 4 -0.50 -2.41 -13.00
C VAL A 4 0.31 -2.71 -14.25
N ALA A 5 0.76 -1.65 -14.95
CA ALA A 5 1.56 -1.78 -16.16
C ALA A 5 2.90 -2.47 -15.88
N GLN A 6 3.57 -2.10 -14.79
CA GLN A 6 4.87 -2.65 -14.41
C GLN A 6 4.78 -4.15 -14.07
N GLY A 7 3.79 -4.55 -13.28
CA GLY A 7 3.56 -5.95 -12.95
C GLY A 7 3.22 -6.78 -14.19
N TRP A 8 2.37 -6.24 -15.10
CA TRP A 8 2.05 -6.90 -16.35
C TRP A 8 3.27 -7.10 -17.25
N VAL A 9 4.03 -6.02 -17.52
CA VAL A 9 5.22 -6.08 -18.38
C VAL A 9 6.25 -7.07 -17.85
N VAL A 10 6.55 -7.04 -16.55
CA VAL A 10 7.49 -8.01 -15.95
C VAL A 10 7.01 -9.43 -16.16
N TYR A 11 5.73 -9.71 -15.93
CA TYR A 11 5.22 -11.06 -16.13
C TYR A 11 5.15 -11.45 -17.62
N GLU A 12 4.87 -10.51 -18.52
CA GLU A 12 4.84 -10.73 -19.97
C GLU A 12 6.22 -11.09 -20.54
N ILE A 13 7.30 -10.41 -20.10
CA ILE A 13 8.66 -10.63 -20.62
C ILE A 13 9.40 -11.79 -19.93
N THR A 14 9.08 -12.09 -18.67
CA THR A 14 9.85 -13.09 -17.88
C THR A 14 9.12 -14.41 -17.66
N ASN A 15 7.80 -14.39 -17.73
CA ASN A 15 6.94 -15.51 -17.34
C ASN A 15 7.27 -16.09 -15.95
N SER A 16 7.86 -15.27 -15.05
CA SER A 16 8.39 -15.70 -13.77
C SER A 16 7.62 -15.06 -12.61
N LYS A 17 6.98 -15.90 -11.79
CA LYS A 17 6.29 -15.49 -10.57
C LYS A 17 7.29 -15.01 -9.50
N LEU A 18 8.48 -15.61 -9.46
CA LEU A 18 9.55 -15.19 -8.55
C LEU A 18 10.00 -13.74 -8.86
N LEU A 19 10.18 -13.43 -10.15
CA LEU A 19 10.61 -12.08 -10.56
C LEU A 19 9.53 -11.03 -10.28
N LEU A 20 8.25 -11.38 -10.30
CA LEU A 20 7.19 -10.50 -9.80
C LEU A 20 7.34 -10.21 -8.29
N GLY A 21 7.60 -11.26 -7.51
CA GLY A 21 7.89 -11.12 -6.08
C GLY A 21 9.13 -10.26 -5.81
N LEU A 22 10.20 -10.52 -6.57
CA LEU A 22 11.44 -9.74 -6.50
C LEU A 22 11.24 -8.28 -6.89
N LEU A 23 10.43 -8.01 -7.92
CA LEU A 23 10.05 -6.63 -8.29
C LEU A 23 9.36 -5.91 -7.14
N GLY A 24 8.38 -6.56 -6.49
CA GLY A 24 7.70 -6.01 -5.33
C GLY A 24 8.65 -5.78 -4.14
N PHE A 25 9.58 -6.70 -3.91
CA PHE A 25 10.62 -6.58 -2.89
C PHE A 25 11.53 -5.38 -3.16
N VAL A 26 12.16 -5.36 -4.34
CA VAL A 26 13.14 -4.32 -4.71
C VAL A 26 12.49 -2.93 -4.78
N GLY A 27 11.24 -2.84 -5.25
CA GLY A 27 10.53 -1.57 -5.36
C GLY A 27 10.10 -0.98 -4.01
N SER A 28 9.75 -1.82 -3.02
CA SER A 28 9.28 -1.34 -1.72
C SER A 28 10.37 -1.29 -0.64
N LEU A 29 11.42 -2.10 -0.74
CA LEU A 29 12.50 -2.14 0.25
C LEU A 29 13.18 -0.79 0.48
N PRO A 30 13.55 0.01 -0.55
CA PRO A 30 14.15 1.33 -0.32
C PRO A 30 13.20 2.27 0.43
N THR A 31 11.89 2.25 0.12
CA THR A 31 10.91 3.04 0.86
C THR A 31 10.92 2.66 2.34
N THR A 32 10.94 1.36 2.65
CA THR A 32 11.00 0.85 4.02
C THR A 32 12.25 1.31 4.77
N LEU A 33 13.42 1.15 4.17
CA LEU A 33 14.70 1.47 4.82
C LEU A 33 14.92 2.97 4.98
N PHE A 34 14.45 3.78 4.01
CA PHE A 34 14.78 5.20 3.94
C PHE A 34 13.62 6.14 4.30
N SER A 35 12.39 5.63 4.55
CA SER A 35 11.25 6.46 4.94
C SER A 35 11.49 7.26 6.22
N LEU A 36 12.24 6.70 7.16
CA LEU A 36 12.62 7.35 8.40
C LEU A 36 13.55 8.54 8.15
N PHE A 37 14.53 8.38 7.26
CA PHE A 37 15.43 9.45 6.85
C PHE A 37 14.71 10.49 5.98
N GLY A 38 13.74 10.04 5.17
CA GLY A 38 12.93 10.90 4.32
C GLY A 38 12.15 11.97 5.09
N GLY A 39 11.63 11.63 6.29
CA GLY A 39 11.01 12.59 7.18
C GLY A 39 11.97 13.70 7.63
N VAL A 40 13.19 13.32 8.04
CA VAL A 40 14.21 14.29 8.45
C VAL A 40 14.64 15.21 7.29
N VAL A 41 14.76 14.64 6.09
CA VAL A 41 15.07 15.43 4.87
C VAL A 41 13.94 16.39 4.55
N ALA A 42 12.66 15.93 4.65
CA ALA A 42 11.48 16.76 4.41
C ALA A 42 11.34 17.93 5.41
N ASP A 43 11.84 17.78 6.64
CA ASP A 43 11.83 18.84 7.65
C ASP A 43 12.94 19.88 7.43
N ARG A 44 14.05 19.50 6.77
CA ARG A 44 15.23 20.38 6.58
C ARG A 44 15.25 21.13 5.25
N ILE A 45 14.51 20.66 4.27
CA ILE A 45 14.46 21.24 2.91
C ILE A 45 13.11 21.90 2.69
N GLU A 46 13.09 22.99 1.90
CA GLU A 46 11.83 23.60 1.46
C GLU A 46 10.95 22.56 0.77
N LYS A 47 9.81 22.26 1.36
CA LYS A 47 8.91 21.17 0.94
C LYS A 47 8.49 21.26 -0.53
N ARG A 48 8.20 22.47 -1.01
CA ARG A 48 7.84 22.71 -2.42
C ARG A 48 8.97 22.29 -3.36
N ARG A 49 10.21 22.72 -3.10
CA ARG A 49 11.38 22.34 -3.93
C ARG A 49 11.61 20.84 -3.88
N LEU A 50 11.50 20.27 -2.69
CA LEU A 50 11.70 18.83 -2.50
C LEU A 50 10.67 18.03 -3.32
N VAL A 51 9.37 18.39 -3.23
CA VAL A 51 8.32 17.71 -4.00
C VAL A 51 8.49 17.94 -5.51
N ILE A 52 8.88 19.14 -5.98
CA ILE A 52 9.19 19.37 -7.40
C ILE A 52 10.31 18.44 -7.86
N THR A 53 11.38 18.30 -7.07
CA THR A 53 12.53 17.45 -7.42
C THR A 53 12.09 15.96 -7.47
N THR A 54 11.32 15.49 -6.49
CA THR A 54 10.83 14.11 -6.46
C THR A 54 9.88 13.82 -7.63
N GLN A 55 8.98 14.76 -7.97
CA GLN A 55 8.08 14.62 -9.14
C GLN A 55 8.87 14.63 -10.46
N ALA A 56 9.94 15.42 -10.58
CA ALA A 56 10.81 15.41 -11.75
C ALA A 56 11.54 14.05 -11.89
N LEU A 57 12.04 13.49 -10.80
CA LEU A 57 12.66 12.15 -10.79
C LEU A 57 11.64 11.06 -11.19
N PHE A 58 10.41 11.10 -10.66
CA PHE A 58 9.35 10.18 -11.08
C PHE A 58 9.01 10.34 -12.57
N ALA A 59 8.96 11.58 -13.08
CA ALA A 59 8.72 11.84 -14.50
C ALA A 59 9.82 11.25 -15.38
N ILE A 60 11.09 11.47 -15.03
CA ILE A 60 12.26 10.93 -15.75
C ILE A 60 12.22 9.40 -15.73
N ASN A 61 12.04 8.79 -14.57
CA ASN A 61 11.96 7.33 -14.41
C ASN A 61 10.82 6.73 -15.25
N ALA A 62 9.65 7.35 -15.25
CA ALA A 62 8.51 6.93 -16.05
C ALA A 62 8.78 7.10 -17.56
N PHE A 63 9.40 8.20 -17.96
CA PHE A 63 9.77 8.46 -19.36
C PHE A 63 10.81 7.46 -19.88
N VAL A 64 11.88 7.21 -19.11
CA VAL A 64 12.91 6.21 -19.47
C VAL A 64 12.26 4.83 -19.67
N LEU A 65 11.37 4.43 -18.73
CA LEU A 65 10.70 3.15 -18.86
C LEU A 65 9.74 3.11 -20.05
N ALA A 66 9.03 4.21 -20.34
CA ALA A 66 8.21 4.33 -21.54
C ALA A 66 9.03 4.11 -22.83
N VAL A 67 10.17 4.79 -22.96
CA VAL A 67 11.05 4.65 -24.12
C VAL A 67 11.58 3.22 -24.26
N LEU A 68 12.06 2.61 -23.19
CA LEU A 68 12.55 1.23 -23.20
C LEU A 68 11.47 0.23 -23.64
N ILE A 69 10.22 0.41 -23.18
CA ILE A 69 9.12 -0.47 -23.57
C ILE A 69 8.71 -0.24 -25.02
N LEU A 70 8.56 1.03 -25.44
CA LEU A 70 8.15 1.38 -26.81
C LEU A 70 9.18 0.97 -27.86
N THR A 71 10.47 0.99 -27.51
CA THR A 71 11.55 0.54 -28.39
C THR A 71 11.80 -0.97 -28.34
N GLY A 72 11.06 -1.71 -27.49
CA GLY A 72 11.24 -3.16 -27.35
C GLY A 72 12.55 -3.58 -26.66
N ARG A 73 13.29 -2.65 -26.04
CA ARG A 73 14.59 -2.90 -25.39
C ARG A 73 14.47 -3.15 -23.87
N VAL A 74 13.25 -3.18 -23.35
CA VAL A 74 13.02 -3.38 -21.91
C VAL A 74 13.46 -4.78 -21.47
N GLN A 75 14.17 -4.84 -20.34
CA GLN A 75 14.55 -6.07 -19.67
C GLN A 75 14.14 -5.97 -18.19
N PHE A 76 14.07 -7.09 -17.49
CA PHE A 76 13.67 -7.14 -16.08
C PHE A 76 14.50 -6.19 -15.19
N TRP A 77 15.81 -6.17 -15.36
CA TRP A 77 16.70 -5.35 -14.53
C TRP A 77 16.48 -3.84 -14.71
N HIS A 78 16.08 -3.38 -15.91
CA HIS A 78 15.70 -1.97 -16.11
C HIS A 78 14.48 -1.61 -15.24
N ILE A 79 13.48 -2.50 -15.24
CA ILE A 79 12.25 -2.29 -14.47
C ILE A 79 12.55 -2.36 -12.96
N ALA A 80 13.37 -3.32 -12.54
CA ALA A 80 13.77 -3.50 -11.14
C ALA A 80 14.57 -2.29 -10.61
N LEU A 81 15.53 -1.80 -11.40
CA LEU A 81 16.31 -0.60 -11.05
C LEU A 81 15.40 0.64 -10.90
N ILE A 82 14.53 0.88 -11.87
CA ILE A 82 13.59 2.00 -11.83
C ILE A 82 12.61 1.85 -10.66
N ALA A 83 12.18 0.62 -10.34
CA ALA A 83 11.35 0.36 -9.16
C ALA A 83 12.09 0.71 -7.86
N ALA A 84 13.36 0.32 -7.72
CA ALA A 84 14.19 0.69 -6.58
C ALA A 84 14.38 2.21 -6.47
N LEU A 85 14.72 2.89 -7.56
CA LEU A 85 14.85 4.35 -7.60
C LEU A 85 13.54 5.04 -7.19
N ASN A 86 12.40 4.56 -7.69
CA ASN A 86 11.09 5.07 -7.28
C ASN A 86 10.81 4.82 -5.79
N GLY A 87 11.27 3.70 -5.23
CA GLY A 87 11.21 3.43 -3.81
C GLY A 87 12.00 4.45 -2.97
N PHE A 88 13.22 4.78 -3.39
CA PHE A 88 14.02 5.84 -2.74
C PHE A 88 13.35 7.21 -2.83
N VAL A 89 12.88 7.59 -4.00
CA VAL A 89 12.20 8.87 -4.20
C VAL A 89 10.92 8.93 -3.35
N ASN A 90 10.14 7.84 -3.30
CA ASN A 90 8.90 7.78 -2.52
C ASN A 90 9.15 7.88 -1.01
N ALA A 91 10.29 7.38 -0.50
CA ALA A 91 10.66 7.50 0.91
C ALA A 91 10.73 8.96 1.37
N VAL A 92 11.09 9.88 0.48
CA VAL A 92 11.20 11.32 0.75
C VAL A 92 9.93 12.06 0.30
N ASP A 93 9.34 11.69 -0.84
CA ASP A 93 8.17 12.36 -1.42
C ASP A 93 6.94 12.25 -0.51
N ALA A 94 6.67 11.08 0.03
CA ALA A 94 5.45 10.84 0.80
C ALA A 94 5.33 11.73 2.04
N PRO A 95 6.34 11.84 2.94
CA PRO A 95 6.26 12.74 4.09
C PRO A 95 6.27 14.22 3.69
N ALA A 96 7.07 14.61 2.68
CA ALA A 96 7.13 15.98 2.21
C ALA A 96 5.78 16.46 1.65
N ARG A 97 5.11 15.63 0.85
CA ARG A 97 3.80 15.93 0.26
C ARG A 97 2.70 16.01 1.31
N GLN A 98 2.68 15.10 2.29
CA GLN A 98 1.70 15.14 3.39
C GLN A 98 1.86 16.42 4.22
N ALA A 99 3.09 16.79 4.57
CA ALA A 99 3.37 18.01 5.31
C ALA A 99 2.99 19.26 4.50
N MET A 100 3.27 19.27 3.18
CA MET A 100 2.91 20.39 2.31
C MET A 100 1.41 20.60 2.20
N VAL A 101 0.59 19.53 2.14
CA VAL A 101 -0.89 19.65 2.11
C VAL A 101 -1.39 20.40 3.36
N MET A 102 -0.86 20.07 4.54
CA MET A 102 -1.23 20.75 5.79
C MET A 102 -0.84 22.22 5.79
N ASP A 103 0.35 22.56 5.25
CA ASP A 103 0.81 23.95 5.17
C ASP A 103 -0.03 24.79 4.18
N LEU A 104 -0.53 24.18 3.10
CA LEU A 104 -1.32 24.85 2.07
C LEU A 104 -2.75 25.19 2.51
N VAL A 105 -3.41 24.29 3.25
CA VAL A 105 -4.82 24.52 3.65
C VAL A 105 -4.97 25.35 4.92
N GLY A 106 -3.89 25.49 5.71
CA GLY A 106 -3.93 26.15 7.01
C GLY A 106 -4.66 25.35 8.09
N ALA A 107 -4.40 25.67 9.37
CA ALA A 107 -4.90 24.90 10.51
C ALA A 107 -6.42 24.74 10.55
N GLN A 108 -7.16 25.78 10.16
CA GLN A 108 -8.64 25.82 10.17
C GLN A 108 -9.28 24.89 9.14
N PHE A 109 -8.59 24.53 8.05
CA PHE A 109 -9.12 23.71 6.97
C PHE A 109 -8.43 22.35 6.84
N VAL A 110 -7.58 21.95 7.78
CA VAL A 110 -6.83 20.67 7.73
C VAL A 110 -7.76 19.48 7.51
N THR A 111 -8.89 19.41 8.22
CA THR A 111 -9.87 18.31 8.08
C THR A 111 -10.41 18.23 6.64
N VAL A 112 -10.75 19.38 6.04
CA VAL A 112 -11.25 19.44 4.65
C VAL A 112 -10.15 19.06 3.67
N GLY A 113 -8.93 19.56 3.86
CA GLY A 113 -7.77 19.23 3.02
C GLY A 113 -7.44 17.74 3.04
N VAL A 114 -7.43 17.14 4.22
CA VAL A 114 -7.22 15.69 4.38
C VAL A 114 -8.34 14.89 3.72
N ALA A 115 -9.61 15.31 3.87
CA ALA A 115 -10.74 14.65 3.24
C ALA A 115 -10.66 14.73 1.70
N MET A 116 -10.33 15.89 1.14
CA MET A 116 -10.15 16.05 -0.31
C MET A 116 -8.98 15.20 -0.85
N ASN A 117 -7.84 15.21 -0.15
CA ASN A 117 -6.69 14.38 -0.52
C ASN A 117 -7.05 12.88 -0.50
N SER A 118 -7.78 12.44 0.53
CA SER A 118 -8.25 11.07 0.64
C SER A 118 -9.25 10.71 -0.47
N ALA A 119 -10.17 11.60 -0.82
CA ALA A 119 -11.11 11.40 -1.92
C ALA A 119 -10.38 11.28 -3.26
N ALA A 120 -9.42 12.16 -3.55
CA ALA A 120 -8.60 12.11 -4.76
C ALA A 120 -7.79 10.79 -4.84
N PHE A 121 -7.16 10.39 -3.73
CA PHE A 121 -6.39 9.14 -3.65
C PHE A 121 -7.29 7.91 -3.92
N ASN A 122 -8.45 7.82 -3.29
CA ASN A 122 -9.38 6.71 -3.49
C ASN A 122 -9.96 6.68 -4.91
N THR A 123 -10.29 7.83 -5.48
CA THR A 123 -10.73 7.95 -6.88
C THR A 123 -9.64 7.44 -7.84
N ALA A 124 -8.40 7.89 -7.65
CA ALA A 124 -7.26 7.43 -8.46
C ALA A 124 -6.99 5.93 -8.28
N ARG A 125 -7.19 5.38 -7.09
CA ARG A 125 -7.04 3.95 -6.78
C ARG A 125 -8.09 3.08 -7.48
N ILE A 126 -9.30 3.61 -7.72
CA ILE A 126 -10.38 2.90 -8.43
C ILE A 126 -10.20 3.05 -9.95
N LEU A 127 -10.09 4.29 -10.43
CA LEU A 127 -10.08 4.57 -11.86
C LEU A 127 -8.73 4.29 -12.53
N GLY A 128 -7.63 4.52 -11.81
CA GLY A 128 -6.27 4.37 -12.33
C GLY A 128 -5.98 2.99 -12.92
N PRO A 129 -6.23 1.89 -12.19
CA PRO A 129 -6.02 0.54 -12.69
C PRO A 129 -6.89 0.18 -13.88
N ALA A 130 -8.19 0.54 -13.88
CA ALA A 130 -9.10 0.27 -15.01
C ALA A 130 -8.64 0.97 -16.28
N LEU A 131 -8.27 2.26 -16.16
CA LEU A 131 -7.71 3.02 -17.28
C LEU A 131 -6.38 2.45 -17.77
N ALA A 132 -5.51 2.00 -16.83
CA ALA A 132 -4.26 1.36 -17.20
C ALA A 132 -4.50 0.06 -17.98
N GLY A 133 -5.37 -0.81 -17.49
CA GLY A 133 -5.70 -2.08 -18.15
C GLY A 133 -6.18 -1.87 -19.57
N LYS A 134 -7.15 -0.94 -19.76
CA LYS A 134 -7.66 -0.60 -21.08
C LYS A 134 -6.60 0.01 -21.99
N LEU A 135 -5.78 0.91 -21.47
CA LEU A 135 -4.72 1.56 -22.25
C LEU A 135 -3.65 0.55 -22.70
N ILE A 136 -3.26 -0.37 -21.81
CA ILE A 136 -2.28 -1.42 -22.15
C ILE A 136 -2.84 -2.36 -23.23
N GLU A 137 -4.14 -2.61 -23.21
CA GLU A 137 -4.81 -3.48 -24.18
C GLU A 137 -4.90 -2.83 -25.56
N VAL A 138 -5.29 -1.54 -25.62
CA VAL A 138 -5.58 -0.84 -26.88
C VAL A 138 -4.30 -0.37 -27.57
N VAL A 139 -3.32 0.11 -26.82
CA VAL A 139 -2.10 0.71 -27.40
C VAL A 139 -0.87 -0.07 -27.03
N ASN A 140 -0.40 0.03 -25.79
CA ASN A 140 0.81 -0.63 -25.27
C ASN A 140 1.05 -0.15 -23.82
N ALA A 141 1.76 -0.96 -23.00
CA ALA A 141 2.17 -0.57 -21.66
C ALA A 141 3.07 0.68 -21.64
N GLY A 142 3.90 0.90 -22.68
CA GLY A 142 4.76 2.07 -22.80
C GLY A 142 3.99 3.39 -22.78
N TRP A 143 2.80 3.43 -23.38
CA TRP A 143 1.94 4.62 -23.32
C TRP A 143 1.41 4.91 -21.90
N CYS A 144 1.18 3.89 -21.08
CA CYS A 144 0.82 4.11 -19.67
C CYS A 144 1.93 4.85 -18.93
N PHE A 145 3.19 4.49 -19.16
CA PHE A 145 4.33 5.16 -18.55
C PHE A 145 4.55 6.56 -19.13
N LEU A 146 4.33 6.77 -20.44
CA LEU A 146 4.44 8.08 -21.06
C LEU A 146 3.39 9.05 -20.51
N ILE A 147 2.13 8.65 -20.46
CA ILE A 147 1.04 9.44 -19.88
C ILE A 147 1.33 9.76 -18.42
N ASN A 148 1.87 8.78 -17.67
CA ASN A 148 2.25 9.00 -16.28
C ASN A 148 3.40 10.02 -16.16
N ALA A 149 4.41 9.97 -17.06
CA ALA A 149 5.49 10.96 -17.11
C ALA A 149 4.95 12.37 -17.38
N VAL A 150 4.03 12.50 -18.35
CA VAL A 150 3.38 13.80 -18.66
C VAL A 150 2.52 14.29 -17.48
N SER A 151 1.83 13.39 -16.77
CA SER A 151 1.01 13.78 -15.61
C SER A 151 1.83 14.41 -14.48
N TYR A 152 3.07 13.98 -14.27
CA TYR A 152 3.99 14.61 -13.33
C TYR A 152 4.34 16.05 -13.69
N LEU A 153 4.45 16.37 -14.99
CA LEU A 153 4.69 17.75 -15.45
C LEU A 153 3.52 18.67 -15.03
N GLY A 154 2.28 18.16 -15.10
CA GLY A 154 1.10 18.92 -14.61
C GLY A 154 1.21 19.27 -13.13
N ILE A 155 1.68 18.31 -12.29
CA ILE A 155 1.92 18.54 -10.87
C ILE A 155 3.04 19.57 -10.67
N ILE A 156 4.14 19.46 -11.39
CA ILE A 156 5.29 20.39 -11.31
C ILE A 156 4.82 21.81 -11.67
N ILE A 157 4.07 21.97 -12.76
CA ILE A 157 3.54 23.29 -13.18
C ILE A 157 2.61 23.87 -12.11
N ALA A 158 1.75 23.06 -11.51
CA ALA A 158 0.88 23.50 -10.42
C ALA A 158 1.70 23.97 -9.20
N LEU A 159 2.74 23.20 -8.82
CA LEU A 159 3.62 23.52 -7.70
C LEU A 159 4.44 24.80 -7.94
N LEU A 160 4.85 25.06 -9.18
CA LEU A 160 5.56 26.29 -9.54
C LEU A 160 4.71 27.56 -9.34
N ARG A 161 3.39 27.44 -9.34
CA ARG A 161 2.44 28.56 -9.08
C ARG A 161 2.14 28.79 -7.61
N ILE A 162 2.53 27.85 -6.73
CA ILE A 162 2.30 27.96 -5.28
C ILE A 162 3.48 28.72 -4.65
N PRO A 163 3.25 29.68 -3.72
CA PRO A 163 4.32 30.35 -3.02
C PRO A 163 5.16 29.38 -2.18
N ALA A 164 6.44 29.72 -1.99
CA ALA A 164 7.33 28.94 -1.15
C ALA A 164 6.85 28.93 0.30
N THR A 165 6.87 27.76 0.94
CA THR A 165 6.53 27.60 2.35
C THR A 165 7.81 27.76 3.19
N PRO A 166 7.76 28.55 4.27
CA PRO A 166 8.95 28.72 5.14
C PRO A 166 9.35 27.39 5.78
N ILE A 167 10.67 27.19 5.89
CA ILE A 167 11.24 26.03 6.60
C ILE A 167 10.93 26.19 8.08
N ARG A 168 10.13 25.33 8.65
CA ARG A 168 9.97 25.23 10.10
C ARG A 168 11.08 24.31 10.59
N GLY A 169 12.11 24.89 11.23
CA GLY A 169 13.18 24.11 11.86
C GLY A 169 12.58 23.11 12.86
N SER A 170 12.94 21.86 12.73
CA SER A 170 12.59 20.83 13.71
C SER A 170 13.55 20.95 14.88
N GLU A 171 13.00 21.12 16.07
CA GLU A 171 13.75 20.93 17.31
C GLU A 171 14.24 19.48 17.41
N ASP A 172 15.38 19.30 18.11
CA ASP A 172 16.12 18.05 18.26
C ASP A 172 15.17 16.83 18.50
N ARG A 173 15.07 15.98 17.49
CA ARG A 173 14.46 14.66 17.68
C ARG A 173 15.51 13.72 18.25
N LEU A 174 15.18 13.11 19.37
CA LEU A 174 15.91 11.99 19.99
C LEU A 174 16.24 10.93 18.93
N SER A 175 17.35 10.22 19.11
CA SER A 175 17.76 9.16 18.19
C SER A 175 16.59 8.23 17.88
N MET A 176 16.19 8.16 16.60
CA MET A 176 15.09 7.37 16.07
C MET A 176 15.16 5.89 16.49
N TRP A 177 16.36 5.35 16.64
CA TRP A 177 16.58 3.99 17.16
C TRP A 177 16.16 3.81 18.61
N SER A 178 16.35 4.85 19.45
CA SER A 178 15.89 4.80 20.85
C SER A 178 14.37 4.84 20.93
N GLU A 179 13.70 5.62 20.08
CA GLU A 179 12.25 5.69 20.01
C GLU A 179 11.62 4.38 19.53
N LEU A 180 12.19 3.77 18.48
CA LEU A 180 11.75 2.46 17.99
C LEU A 180 11.93 1.36 19.05
N LYS A 181 13.09 1.34 19.73
CA LYS A 181 13.37 0.37 20.77
C LYS A 181 12.40 0.51 21.94
N GLU A 182 12.13 1.74 22.37
CA GLU A 182 11.21 2.00 23.49
C GLU A 182 9.77 1.63 23.10
N GLY A 183 9.33 1.97 21.88
CA GLY A 183 8.04 1.54 21.35
C GLY A 183 7.92 0.01 21.29
N LEU A 184 8.97 -0.68 20.83
CA LEU A 184 9.00 -2.14 20.75
C LEU A 184 8.92 -2.79 22.13
N VAL A 185 9.68 -2.28 23.10
CA VAL A 185 9.65 -2.77 24.50
C VAL A 185 8.26 -2.56 25.11
N TYR A 186 7.65 -1.39 24.88
CA TYR A 186 6.32 -1.09 25.37
C TYR A 186 5.26 -2.04 24.79
N VAL A 187 5.22 -2.17 23.46
CA VAL A 187 4.27 -3.07 22.79
C VAL A 187 4.51 -4.54 23.17
N TYR A 188 5.76 -4.95 23.36
CA TYR A 188 6.07 -6.32 23.77
C TYR A 188 5.56 -6.65 25.18
N ARG A 189 5.58 -5.68 26.11
CA ARG A 189 5.09 -5.83 27.49
C ARG A 189 3.57 -5.84 27.58
N ASP A 190 2.90 -5.11 26.71
CA ASP A 190 1.44 -5.09 26.65
C ASP A 190 0.92 -6.23 25.76
N GLY A 191 0.24 -7.20 26.38
CA GLY A 191 -0.26 -8.38 25.69
C GLY A 191 -1.29 -8.09 24.59
N LEU A 192 -2.06 -7.00 24.73
CA LEU A 192 -3.09 -6.61 23.78
C LEU A 192 -2.47 -5.91 22.56
N LEU A 193 -1.64 -4.89 22.80
CA LEU A 193 -0.92 -4.17 21.73
C LEU A 193 -0.04 -5.12 20.92
N ARG A 194 0.68 -6.02 21.62
CA ARG A 194 1.48 -7.06 20.96
C ARG A 194 0.64 -7.93 20.04
N THR A 195 -0.55 -8.35 20.45
CA THR A 195 -1.42 -9.18 19.61
C THR A 195 -1.89 -8.43 18.37
N LEU A 196 -2.27 -7.16 18.49
CA LEU A 196 -2.69 -6.34 17.35
C LEU A 196 -1.55 -6.09 16.37
N VAL A 197 -0.34 -5.78 16.87
CA VAL A 197 0.84 -5.56 16.01
C VAL A 197 1.28 -6.86 15.35
N LEU A 198 1.25 -8.00 16.03
CA LEU A 198 1.56 -9.29 15.42
C LEU A 198 0.54 -9.67 14.34
N LEU A 199 -0.74 -9.43 14.56
CA LEU A 199 -1.76 -9.61 13.53
C LEU A 199 -1.45 -8.76 12.31
N ASP A 200 -1.10 -7.50 12.51
CA ASP A 200 -0.72 -6.55 11.46
C ASP A 200 0.49 -7.04 10.64
N CYS A 201 1.53 -7.54 11.32
CA CYS A 201 2.70 -8.15 10.68
C CYS A 201 2.31 -9.34 9.80
N VAL A 202 1.49 -10.25 10.30
CA VAL A 202 1.04 -11.42 9.54
C VAL A 202 0.20 -11.02 8.33
N LEU A 203 -0.74 -10.09 8.51
CA LEU A 203 -1.57 -9.59 7.41
C LEU A 203 -0.73 -8.88 6.34
N SER A 204 0.27 -8.11 6.74
CA SER A 204 1.18 -7.42 5.80
C SER A 204 1.96 -8.41 4.93
N ILE A 205 2.56 -9.43 5.56
CA ILE A 205 3.39 -10.41 4.84
C ILE A 205 2.51 -11.30 3.94
N PHE A 206 1.42 -11.83 4.46
CA PHE A 206 0.68 -12.90 3.81
C PHE A 206 -0.58 -12.43 3.08
N ALA A 207 -1.31 -11.46 3.62
CA ALA A 207 -2.54 -11.00 2.99
C ALA A 207 -2.30 -9.88 1.98
N MET A 208 -1.48 -8.85 2.29
CA MET A 208 -1.33 -7.69 1.40
C MET A 208 -0.52 -8.02 0.13
N SER A 209 0.32 -9.02 0.18
CA SER A 209 1.16 -9.45 -0.96
C SER A 209 0.41 -10.14 -2.09
N TYR A 210 -0.91 -10.39 -1.96
CA TYR A 210 -1.73 -10.94 -3.05
C TYR A 210 -1.66 -10.09 -4.33
N SER A 211 -1.51 -8.79 -4.20
CA SER A 211 -1.47 -7.84 -5.32
C SER A 211 -0.29 -8.11 -6.27
N THR A 212 0.81 -8.65 -5.76
CA THR A 212 2.00 -9.03 -6.55
C THR A 212 1.69 -10.16 -7.53
N LEU A 213 0.79 -11.08 -7.17
CA LEU A 213 0.40 -12.20 -8.01
C LEU A 213 -0.81 -11.91 -8.92
N MET A 214 -1.40 -10.73 -8.85
CA MET A 214 -2.54 -10.35 -9.69
C MET A 214 -2.32 -10.54 -11.20
N PRO A 215 -1.13 -10.18 -11.78
CA PRO A 215 -0.86 -10.44 -13.20
C PRO A 215 -0.95 -11.92 -13.56
N VAL A 216 -0.51 -12.81 -12.67
CA VAL A 216 -0.59 -14.27 -12.84
C VAL A 216 -2.05 -14.73 -12.88
N PHE A 217 -2.88 -14.24 -11.94
CA PHE A 217 -4.30 -14.56 -11.92
C PHE A 217 -5.03 -14.06 -13.16
N ALA A 218 -4.75 -12.83 -13.59
CA ALA A 218 -5.41 -12.25 -14.76
C ALA A 218 -5.04 -12.97 -16.07
N ARG A 219 -3.77 -13.41 -16.21
CA ARG A 219 -3.28 -14.02 -17.44
C ARG A 219 -3.51 -15.54 -17.46
N ASP A 220 -3.10 -16.26 -16.42
CA ASP A 220 -3.00 -17.73 -16.46
C ASP A 220 -4.23 -18.42 -15.85
N VAL A 221 -4.85 -17.82 -14.82
CA VAL A 221 -5.94 -18.46 -14.06
C VAL A 221 -7.30 -18.06 -14.60
N LEU A 222 -7.55 -16.77 -14.77
CA LEU A 222 -8.84 -16.22 -15.23
C LEU A 222 -8.86 -15.94 -16.73
N GLN A 223 -7.68 -15.85 -17.37
CA GLN A 223 -7.52 -15.60 -18.81
C GLN A 223 -8.25 -14.33 -19.30
N VAL A 224 -8.30 -13.29 -18.47
CA VAL A 224 -9.04 -12.04 -18.73
C VAL A 224 -8.15 -10.92 -19.26
N GLY A 225 -6.87 -11.19 -19.48
CA GLY A 225 -5.94 -10.26 -20.12
C GLY A 225 -5.65 -8.98 -19.33
N LYS A 226 -5.17 -7.98 -20.07
CA LYS A 226 -4.67 -6.70 -19.54
C LYS A 226 -5.78 -5.87 -18.92
N GLN A 227 -6.92 -5.75 -19.60
CA GLN A 227 -8.07 -5.02 -19.09
C GLN A 227 -8.65 -5.71 -17.83
N GLY A 228 -8.73 -7.04 -17.86
CA GLY A 228 -9.18 -7.82 -16.70
C GLY A 228 -8.31 -7.56 -15.46
N LEU A 229 -6.97 -7.48 -15.61
CA LEU A 229 -6.07 -7.10 -14.53
C LEU A 229 -6.42 -5.71 -13.97
N GLY A 230 -6.64 -4.73 -14.82
CA GLY A 230 -7.05 -3.39 -14.39
C GLY A 230 -8.35 -3.41 -13.58
N ASN A 231 -9.33 -4.17 -14.05
CA ASN A 231 -10.64 -4.29 -13.38
C ASN A 231 -10.53 -5.02 -12.03
N LEU A 232 -9.66 -6.04 -11.91
CA LEU A 232 -9.40 -6.73 -10.63
C LEU A 232 -8.84 -5.77 -9.57
N PHE A 233 -7.87 -4.95 -9.94
CA PHE A 233 -7.35 -3.91 -9.04
C PHE A 233 -8.41 -2.84 -8.72
N SER A 234 -9.21 -2.44 -9.69
CA SER A 234 -10.29 -1.46 -9.49
C SER A 234 -11.38 -1.97 -8.58
N ALA A 235 -11.73 -3.26 -8.69
CA ALA A 235 -12.68 -3.92 -7.77
C ALA A 235 -12.17 -3.88 -6.33
N THR A 236 -10.87 -4.14 -6.12
CA THR A 236 -10.25 -3.99 -4.79
C THR A 236 -10.32 -2.55 -4.28
N GLY A 237 -10.05 -1.57 -5.14
CA GLY A 237 -10.14 -0.16 -4.80
C GLY A 237 -11.56 0.28 -4.43
N PHE A 238 -12.55 -0.18 -5.20
CA PHE A 238 -13.97 0.07 -4.91
C PHE A 238 -14.38 -0.56 -3.58
N GLY A 239 -14.02 -1.82 -3.35
CA GLY A 239 -14.22 -2.49 -2.07
C GLY A 239 -13.61 -1.72 -0.90
N ALA A 240 -12.38 -1.22 -1.06
CA ALA A 240 -11.70 -0.42 -0.04
C ALA A 240 -12.46 0.88 0.31
N LEU A 241 -13.03 1.56 -0.69
CA LEU A 241 -13.89 2.73 -0.47
C LEU A 241 -15.14 2.35 0.32
N MET A 242 -15.82 1.29 -0.08
CA MET A 242 -17.01 0.79 0.62
C MET A 242 -16.71 0.37 2.06
N GLY A 243 -15.55 -0.27 2.28
CA GLY A 243 -15.08 -0.64 3.62
C GLY A 243 -14.81 0.58 4.50
N ALA A 244 -14.17 1.63 3.96
CA ALA A 244 -13.95 2.88 4.68
C ALA A 244 -15.25 3.56 5.08
N LEU A 245 -16.23 3.64 4.18
CA LEU A 245 -17.55 4.20 4.44
C LEU A 245 -18.32 3.38 5.49
N THR A 246 -18.26 2.05 5.39
CA THR A 246 -18.88 1.15 6.37
C THR A 246 -18.24 1.32 7.74
N LEU A 247 -16.91 1.36 7.81
CA LEU A 247 -16.19 1.57 9.06
C LEU A 247 -16.57 2.91 9.71
N ALA A 248 -16.65 3.98 8.93
CA ALA A 248 -17.08 5.29 9.41
C ALA A 248 -18.53 5.26 9.96
N LYS A 249 -19.43 4.51 9.31
CA LYS A 249 -20.83 4.39 9.74
C LYS A 249 -20.99 3.59 11.04
N VAL A 250 -20.17 2.54 11.23
CA VAL A 250 -20.25 1.70 12.45
C VAL A 250 -19.33 2.18 13.57
N ALA A 251 -18.55 3.23 13.34
CA ALA A 251 -17.72 3.84 14.37
C ALA A 251 -18.60 4.31 15.55
N GLY A 252 -18.20 3.95 16.76
CA GLY A 252 -18.95 4.26 17.99
C GLY A 252 -20.13 3.35 18.30
N SER A 253 -20.64 2.52 17.37
CA SER A 253 -21.80 1.63 17.60
C SER A 253 -21.42 0.16 17.82
N VAL A 254 -20.26 -0.27 17.30
CA VAL A 254 -19.80 -1.65 17.38
C VAL A 254 -18.44 -1.71 18.08
N PRO A 255 -18.25 -2.68 19.01
CA PRO A 255 -16.96 -2.90 19.65
C PRO A 255 -15.85 -3.09 18.61
N ARG A 256 -14.80 -2.26 18.70
CA ARG A 256 -13.71 -2.26 17.68
C ARG A 256 -12.99 -3.60 17.57
N GLY A 257 -12.83 -4.32 18.68
CA GLY A 257 -12.25 -5.67 18.62
C GLY A 257 -13.07 -6.63 17.77
N LYS A 258 -14.42 -6.54 17.80
CA LYS A 258 -15.29 -7.31 16.90
C LYS A 258 -15.13 -6.90 15.45
N VAL A 259 -15.01 -5.60 15.17
CA VAL A 259 -14.78 -5.09 13.81
C VAL A 259 -13.47 -5.64 13.24
N VAL A 260 -12.37 -5.62 14.02
CA VAL A 260 -11.08 -6.20 13.60
C VAL A 260 -11.23 -7.68 13.25
N ILE A 261 -11.86 -8.47 14.13
CA ILE A 261 -11.99 -9.91 13.93
C ILE A 261 -12.89 -10.21 12.72
N THR A 262 -14.06 -9.57 12.60
CA THR A 262 -14.99 -9.82 11.48
C THR A 262 -14.41 -9.37 10.14
N ALA A 263 -13.77 -8.20 10.10
CA ALA A 263 -13.13 -7.69 8.89
C ALA A 263 -11.93 -8.56 8.49
N ALA A 264 -11.06 -8.94 9.44
CA ALA A 264 -9.93 -9.82 9.14
C ALA A 264 -10.38 -11.22 8.69
N THR A 265 -11.47 -11.75 9.24
CA THR A 265 -12.09 -13.00 8.75
C THR A 265 -12.61 -12.81 7.33
N GLY A 266 -13.28 -11.69 7.04
CA GLY A 266 -13.73 -11.35 5.68
C GLY A 266 -12.57 -11.25 4.69
N LEU A 267 -11.43 -10.70 5.11
CA LEU A 267 -10.21 -10.64 4.31
C LEU A 267 -9.68 -12.03 3.96
N CYS A 268 -9.53 -12.91 4.97
CA CYS A 268 -9.07 -14.28 4.75
C CYS A 268 -10.02 -15.08 3.86
N THR A 269 -11.32 -14.97 4.10
CA THR A 269 -12.36 -15.63 3.29
C THR A 269 -12.35 -15.12 1.85
N GLY A 270 -12.28 -13.79 1.66
CA GLY A 270 -12.23 -13.17 0.34
C GLY A 270 -10.99 -13.60 -0.45
N LEU A 271 -9.81 -13.66 0.19
CA LEU A 271 -8.58 -14.14 -0.43
C LEU A 271 -8.65 -15.61 -0.81
N THR A 272 -9.19 -16.46 0.08
CA THR A 272 -9.36 -17.90 -0.21
C THR A 272 -10.31 -18.12 -1.37
N LEU A 273 -11.48 -17.47 -1.37
CA LEU A 273 -12.45 -17.56 -2.44
C LEU A 273 -11.89 -17.03 -3.76
N PHE A 274 -11.16 -15.92 -3.74
CA PHE A 274 -10.48 -15.40 -4.93
C PHE A 274 -9.44 -16.38 -5.47
N ALA A 275 -8.60 -16.96 -4.60
CA ALA A 275 -7.55 -17.91 -5.00
C ALA A 275 -8.13 -19.16 -5.67
N LEU A 276 -9.30 -19.62 -5.22
CA LEU A 276 -9.97 -20.82 -5.74
C LEU A 276 -10.92 -20.50 -6.93
N SER A 277 -11.28 -19.23 -7.11
CA SER A 277 -12.19 -18.81 -8.17
C SER A 277 -11.59 -19.03 -9.56
N ARG A 278 -12.45 -19.50 -10.47
CA ARG A 278 -12.20 -19.57 -11.92
C ARG A 278 -13.16 -18.68 -12.72
N SER A 279 -14.09 -18.04 -12.02
CA SER A 279 -15.05 -17.11 -12.61
C SER A 279 -14.58 -15.68 -12.43
N TYR A 280 -14.54 -14.90 -13.50
CA TYR A 280 -14.14 -13.50 -13.47
C TYR A 280 -15.04 -12.65 -12.57
N LEU A 281 -16.37 -12.81 -12.70
CA LEU A 281 -17.35 -12.05 -11.90
C LEU A 281 -17.23 -12.37 -10.41
N LEU A 282 -17.07 -13.65 -10.07
CA LEU A 282 -16.84 -14.07 -8.68
C LEU A 282 -15.53 -13.49 -8.14
N SER A 283 -14.48 -13.49 -8.94
CA SER A 283 -13.19 -12.90 -8.57
C SER A 283 -13.28 -11.40 -8.28
N LEU A 284 -14.05 -10.64 -9.08
CA LEU A 284 -14.32 -9.24 -8.82
C LEU A 284 -15.04 -9.03 -7.47
N ALA A 285 -16.08 -9.82 -7.20
CA ALA A 285 -16.83 -9.76 -5.93
C ALA A 285 -15.94 -10.12 -4.73
N CYS A 286 -15.11 -11.17 -4.85
CA CYS A 286 -14.16 -11.56 -3.82
C CYS A 286 -13.14 -10.44 -3.55
N LEU A 287 -12.63 -9.78 -4.59
CA LEU A 287 -11.67 -8.69 -4.44
C LEU A 287 -12.29 -7.40 -3.87
N MET A 288 -13.58 -7.14 -4.13
CA MET A 288 -14.31 -6.09 -3.41
C MET A 288 -14.38 -6.41 -1.91
N LEU A 289 -14.68 -7.67 -1.54
CA LEU A 289 -14.65 -8.09 -0.15
C LEU A 289 -13.25 -7.96 0.47
N VAL A 290 -12.20 -8.38 -0.25
CA VAL A 290 -10.80 -8.24 0.17
C VAL A 290 -10.44 -6.77 0.44
N GLY A 291 -10.74 -5.88 -0.51
CA GLY A 291 -10.44 -4.45 -0.37
C GLY A 291 -11.15 -3.80 0.80
N GLY A 292 -12.46 -4.08 0.95
CA GLY A 292 -13.27 -3.56 2.06
C GLY A 292 -12.82 -4.07 3.42
N SER A 293 -12.59 -5.36 3.50
CA SER A 293 -12.12 -6.02 4.72
C SER A 293 -10.73 -5.56 5.13
N ALA A 294 -9.80 -5.39 4.16
CA ALA A 294 -8.46 -4.89 4.43
C ALA A 294 -8.48 -3.50 5.07
N VAL A 295 -9.20 -2.54 4.46
CA VAL A 295 -9.29 -1.18 4.99
C VAL A 295 -9.98 -1.15 6.36
N SER A 296 -11.04 -1.93 6.54
CA SER A 296 -11.73 -2.02 7.83
C SER A 296 -10.85 -2.62 8.93
N THR A 297 -10.06 -3.66 8.62
CA THR A 297 -9.14 -4.29 9.57
C THR A 297 -8.02 -3.33 9.97
N LEU A 298 -7.28 -2.82 8.97
CA LEU A 298 -6.12 -1.96 9.21
C LEU A 298 -6.51 -0.63 9.85
N GLY A 299 -7.63 -0.04 9.42
CA GLY A 299 -8.17 1.18 10.01
C GLY A 299 -8.61 0.99 11.46
N SER A 300 -9.21 -0.17 11.79
CA SER A 300 -9.60 -0.48 13.17
C SER A 300 -8.40 -0.78 14.07
N ILE A 301 -7.38 -1.51 13.57
CA ILE A 301 -6.11 -1.73 14.29
C ILE A 301 -5.43 -0.39 14.57
N ASN A 302 -5.31 0.46 13.55
CA ASN A 302 -4.73 1.81 13.68
C ASN A 302 -5.42 2.61 14.79
N ALA A 303 -6.75 2.66 14.77
CA ALA A 303 -7.52 3.39 15.75
C ALA A 303 -7.41 2.81 17.17
N LEU A 304 -7.34 1.47 17.30
CA LEU A 304 -7.12 0.80 18.59
C LEU A 304 -5.73 1.10 19.14
N LEU A 305 -4.69 0.99 18.32
CA LEU A 305 -3.32 1.31 18.73
C LEU A 305 -3.20 2.76 19.20
N GLN A 306 -3.88 3.70 18.54
CA GLN A 306 -3.91 5.11 18.95
C GLN A 306 -4.65 5.31 20.28
N SER A 307 -5.78 4.65 20.47
CA SER A 307 -6.61 4.84 21.68
C SER A 307 -6.06 4.13 22.92
N LEU A 308 -5.40 2.98 22.74
CA LEU A 308 -4.83 2.18 23.84
C LEU A 308 -3.44 2.68 24.26
N SER A 309 -2.74 3.44 23.42
CA SER A 309 -1.41 3.94 23.73
C SER A 309 -1.48 5.25 24.54
N PRO A 310 -0.72 5.37 25.64
CA PRO A 310 -0.56 6.63 26.36
C PRO A 310 -0.06 7.73 25.43
N GLU A 311 -0.40 8.98 25.72
CA GLU A 311 -0.12 10.11 24.85
C GLU A 311 1.38 10.23 24.48
N HIS A 312 2.25 10.05 25.48
CA HIS A 312 3.73 10.14 25.30
C HIS A 312 4.34 8.96 24.52
N LEU A 313 3.65 7.80 24.39
CA LEU A 313 4.09 6.62 23.63
C LEU A 313 3.32 6.41 22.31
N ARG A 314 2.25 7.19 22.08
CA ARG A 314 1.37 7.03 20.91
C ARG A 314 2.15 7.10 19.59
N GLY A 315 3.05 8.08 19.44
CA GLY A 315 3.88 8.22 18.24
C GLY A 315 4.75 6.98 18.00
N ARG A 316 5.33 6.41 19.05
CA ARG A 316 6.20 5.22 18.98
C ARG A 316 5.41 3.95 18.61
N THR A 317 4.22 3.77 19.17
CA THR A 317 3.32 2.65 18.81
C THR A 317 2.88 2.78 17.34
N MET A 318 2.57 4.00 16.90
CA MET A 318 2.19 4.25 15.51
C MET A 318 3.33 4.00 14.52
N SER A 319 4.57 4.31 14.89
CA SER A 319 5.75 3.97 14.08
C SER A 319 5.90 2.47 13.89
N LEU A 320 5.63 1.66 14.92
CA LEU A 320 5.62 0.20 14.81
C LEU A 320 4.49 -0.32 13.91
N HIS A 321 3.30 0.27 14.00
CA HIS A 321 2.20 -0.06 13.09
C HIS A 321 2.57 0.21 11.62
N VAL A 322 3.13 1.37 11.32
CA VAL A 322 3.58 1.73 9.97
C VAL A 322 4.71 0.78 9.51
N PHE A 323 5.64 0.44 10.39
CA PHE A 323 6.70 -0.52 10.12
C PHE A 323 6.13 -1.92 9.85
N ALA A 324 5.16 -2.39 10.63
CA ALA A 324 4.49 -3.67 10.40
C ALA A 324 3.83 -3.72 9.02
N LEU A 325 3.15 -2.64 8.61
CA LEU A 325 2.45 -2.57 7.32
C LEU A 325 3.38 -2.40 6.12
N MET A 326 4.28 -1.45 6.19
CA MET A 326 5.12 -1.08 5.04
C MET A 326 6.48 -1.77 5.07
N GLY A 327 7.03 -1.99 6.27
CA GLY A 327 8.34 -2.57 6.47
C GLY A 327 8.41 -4.05 6.15
N LEU A 328 7.34 -4.78 6.36
CA LEU A 328 7.28 -6.22 6.12
C LEU A 328 6.72 -6.59 4.75
N ALA A 329 6.03 -5.68 4.07
CA ALA A 329 5.45 -5.91 2.75
C ALA A 329 6.48 -6.39 1.69
N PRO A 330 7.73 -5.85 1.61
CA PRO A 330 8.73 -6.35 0.69
C PRO A 330 8.98 -7.85 0.84
N PHE A 331 9.16 -8.30 2.08
CA PHE A 331 9.42 -9.71 2.39
C PHE A 331 8.22 -10.59 2.03
N GLY A 332 7.01 -10.10 2.27
CA GLY A 332 5.79 -10.78 1.85
C GLY A 332 5.71 -10.95 0.32
N ASN A 333 6.01 -9.90 -0.44
CA ASN A 333 6.02 -9.94 -1.90
C ASN A 333 7.00 -10.99 -2.43
N LEU A 334 8.23 -11.01 -1.89
CA LEU A 334 9.24 -11.99 -2.28
C LEU A 334 8.83 -13.42 -1.90
N LEU A 335 8.35 -13.62 -0.67
CA LEU A 335 7.91 -14.92 -0.17
C LEU A 335 6.76 -15.48 -1.01
N MET A 336 5.74 -14.68 -1.29
CA MET A 336 4.59 -15.09 -2.10
C MET A 336 4.98 -15.38 -3.55
N GLY A 337 5.88 -14.58 -4.13
CA GLY A 337 6.46 -14.84 -5.45
C GLY A 337 7.25 -16.15 -5.49
N TRP A 338 8.04 -16.42 -4.44
CA TRP A 338 8.80 -17.67 -4.30
C TRP A 338 7.87 -18.88 -4.17
N ILE A 339 6.90 -18.85 -3.25
CA ILE A 339 5.92 -19.94 -3.09
C ILE A 339 5.19 -20.20 -4.41
N ALA A 340 4.74 -19.14 -5.09
CA ALA A 340 4.06 -19.25 -6.38
C ALA A 340 4.95 -19.84 -7.48
N SER A 341 6.27 -19.62 -7.42
CA SER A 341 7.22 -20.18 -8.39
C SER A 341 7.49 -21.66 -8.18
N GLN A 342 7.50 -22.13 -6.92
CA GLN A 342 7.71 -23.56 -6.60
C GLN A 342 6.45 -24.40 -6.87
N TRP A 343 5.27 -23.82 -6.63
CA TRP A 343 3.99 -24.49 -6.81
C TRP A 343 3.09 -23.70 -7.78
N THR A 344 2.02 -23.09 -7.25
CA THR A 344 1.10 -22.29 -8.04
C THR A 344 0.78 -20.97 -7.35
N ALA A 345 0.28 -19.97 -8.11
CA ALA A 345 -0.20 -18.72 -7.52
C ALA A 345 -1.40 -18.98 -6.57
N THR A 346 -2.25 -19.94 -6.91
CA THR A 346 -3.36 -20.39 -6.04
C THR A 346 -2.84 -20.93 -4.71
N THR A 347 -1.84 -21.81 -4.73
CA THR A 347 -1.22 -22.37 -3.51
C THR A 347 -0.64 -21.26 -2.64
N ALA A 348 0.09 -20.31 -3.23
CA ALA A 348 0.65 -19.18 -2.50
C ALA A 348 -0.43 -18.37 -1.76
N LEU A 349 -1.52 -18.00 -2.45
CA LEU A 349 -2.59 -17.22 -1.82
C LEU A 349 -3.37 -18.00 -0.77
N VAL A 350 -3.66 -19.30 -1.02
CA VAL A 350 -4.33 -20.16 -0.04
C VAL A 350 -3.48 -20.32 1.21
N THR A 351 -2.17 -20.60 1.06
CA THR A 351 -1.23 -20.69 2.19
C THR A 351 -1.22 -19.37 2.99
N GLY A 352 -1.12 -18.24 2.30
CA GLY A 352 -1.17 -16.93 2.95
C GLY A 352 -2.49 -16.70 3.70
N ALA A 353 -3.62 -17.02 3.08
CA ALA A 353 -4.95 -16.88 3.69
C ALA A 353 -5.12 -17.79 4.92
N VAL A 354 -4.61 -19.02 4.87
CA VAL A 354 -4.63 -19.96 6.02
C VAL A 354 -3.79 -19.43 7.18
N VAL A 355 -2.57 -18.96 6.92
CA VAL A 355 -1.70 -18.36 7.96
C VAL A 355 -2.40 -17.14 8.59
N CYS A 356 -2.99 -16.28 7.78
CA CYS A 356 -3.78 -15.14 8.28
C CYS A 356 -4.98 -15.61 9.10
N ALA A 357 -5.72 -16.63 8.64
CA ALA A 357 -6.88 -17.17 9.37
C ALA A 357 -6.49 -17.75 10.74
N LEU A 358 -5.35 -18.41 10.83
CA LEU A 358 -4.80 -18.89 12.12
C LEU A 358 -4.47 -17.73 13.05
N ALA A 359 -3.84 -16.66 12.54
CA ALA A 359 -3.56 -15.46 13.32
C ALA A 359 -4.84 -14.75 13.79
N VAL A 360 -5.85 -14.67 12.92
CA VAL A 360 -7.17 -14.13 13.27
C VAL A 360 -7.86 -15.00 14.31
N GLY A 361 -7.81 -16.33 14.18
CA GLY A 361 -8.35 -17.28 15.15
C GLY A 361 -7.69 -17.11 16.54
N PHE A 362 -6.34 -17.00 16.57
CA PHE A 362 -5.61 -16.72 17.80
C PHE A 362 -6.03 -15.38 18.44
N THR A 363 -6.14 -14.32 17.63
CA THR A 363 -6.60 -13.01 18.09
C THR A 363 -8.04 -13.08 18.62
N ALA A 364 -8.91 -13.79 17.92
CA ALA A 364 -10.30 -13.99 18.30
C ALA A 364 -10.47 -14.84 19.58
N ALA A 365 -9.56 -15.76 19.87
CA ALA A 365 -9.59 -16.54 21.10
C ALA A 365 -9.31 -15.68 22.36
N ARG A 366 -8.65 -14.54 22.20
CA ARG A 366 -8.36 -13.61 23.31
C ARG A 366 -9.58 -12.81 23.71
N ARG A 367 -10.03 -13.01 24.95
CA ARG A 367 -11.19 -12.28 25.53
C ARG A 367 -10.95 -10.77 25.57
N ASP A 368 -9.72 -10.35 25.87
CA ASP A 368 -9.32 -8.93 25.96
C ASP A 368 -9.58 -8.18 24.65
N VAL A 369 -9.33 -8.82 23.50
CA VAL A 369 -9.60 -8.22 22.17
C VAL A 369 -11.09 -8.12 21.89
N ARG A 370 -11.87 -9.15 22.23
CA ARG A 370 -13.34 -9.18 21.98
C ARG A 370 -14.10 -8.13 22.76
N GLN A 371 -13.61 -7.77 23.95
CA GLN A 371 -14.27 -6.86 24.89
C GLN A 371 -13.85 -5.39 24.70
N LEU A 372 -12.98 -5.10 23.73
CA LEU A 372 -12.58 -3.72 23.42
C LEU A 372 -13.81 -2.86 23.10
N PRO A 373 -13.97 -1.72 23.80
CA PRO A 373 -15.15 -0.88 23.65
C PRO A 373 -15.30 -0.31 22.23
N ALA A 374 -16.52 0.14 21.92
CA ALA A 374 -16.77 1.07 20.84
C ALA A 374 -16.17 2.43 21.27
N VAL A 375 -15.24 3.00 20.53
CA VAL A 375 -14.60 4.31 20.80
C VAL A 375 -15.01 5.28 19.72
#